data_d6f45bbbfbb486547909a01e21a5b176
#
_entry.id   d6f45bbbfbb486547909a01e21a5b176
#
_cell.length_a   1.000
_cell.length_b   1.000
_cell.length_c   1.000
_cell.angle_alpha   90.00
_cell.angle_beta   90.00
_cell.angle_gamma   90.00
#
_symmetry.space_group_name_H-M   'P 1'
#
loop_
_entity.id
_entity.type
_entity.pdbx_description
1 polymer ?
#
loop_
_entity_poly.entity_id
_entity_poly.type
_entity_poly.pdbx_seq_one_letter_code
_entity_poly.pdbx_strand_id
1 'polypeptide(L)'
;MKRLFVIRHGKAGLSNGMPDVARTLTSRGVEDALKLGLWTKTTRNAGEPLWVSPATRTHQTAKKLCESWGESEDALHLQPDAYLASDRAWLTWIGQWPNEAASGWIVGHNPGVSDLVERLTDQPVWLPTCGLAEVELHFESWAEIFAGTGRLRGLITPKSMLLS
;
A
#
# COMPACT_ATOMS: atom_id res chain seq x y z
N MET A 1 -5.23 -6.96 -18.05
CA MET A 1 -5.13 -5.72 -17.26
C MET A 1 -4.89 -6.05 -15.78
N LYS A 2 -4.02 -5.31 -15.13
CA LYS A 2 -3.70 -5.48 -13.71
C LYS A 2 -4.14 -4.25 -12.91
N ARG A 3 -4.34 -4.42 -11.61
CA ARG A 3 -4.66 -3.32 -10.69
C ARG A 3 -3.67 -3.34 -9.53
N LEU A 4 -3.08 -2.19 -9.23
CA LEU A 4 -2.16 -2.03 -8.11
C LEU A 4 -2.77 -1.07 -7.09
N PHE A 5 -2.80 -1.50 -5.84
CA PHE A 5 -3.26 -0.68 -4.72
C PHE A 5 -2.06 -0.26 -3.89
N VAL A 6 -1.79 1.03 -3.88
CA VAL A 6 -0.62 1.61 -3.21
C VAL A 6 -1.07 2.34 -1.96
N ILE A 7 -0.59 1.90 -0.79
CA ILE A 7 -1.02 2.44 0.50
C ILE A 7 0.17 3.00 1.27
N ARG A 8 0.03 4.23 1.78
CA ARG A 8 0.95 4.76 2.79
C ARG A 8 0.46 4.32 4.18
N HIS A 9 1.39 3.94 5.06
CA HIS A 9 1.06 3.54 6.44
C HIS A 9 0.18 4.58 7.15
N GLY A 10 -0.53 4.16 8.18
CA GLY A 10 -1.35 5.03 9.02
C GLY A 10 -0.53 5.99 9.87
N LYS A 11 -1.19 6.93 10.53
CA LYS A 11 -0.54 7.93 11.38
C LYS A 11 0.25 7.24 12.49
N ALA A 12 1.54 7.58 12.59
CA ALA A 12 2.45 7.05 13.59
C ALA A 12 2.80 8.10 14.63
N GLY A 13 3.11 7.65 15.85
CA GLY A 13 3.53 8.52 16.94
C GLY A 13 4.98 8.96 16.80
N LEU A 14 5.42 9.80 17.73
CA LEU A 14 6.80 10.24 17.84
C LEU A 14 7.69 9.07 18.24
N SER A 15 8.98 9.16 17.92
CA SER A 15 9.92 8.06 18.20
C SER A 15 10.18 7.87 19.70
N ASN A 16 10.10 8.93 20.53
CA ASN A 16 10.32 8.87 21.98
C ASN A 16 11.61 8.12 22.37
N GLY A 17 12.70 8.38 21.65
CA GLY A 17 13.97 7.71 21.89
C GLY A 17 14.12 6.36 21.20
N MET A 18 13.07 5.83 20.59
CA MET A 18 13.15 4.60 19.79
C MET A 18 13.64 4.89 18.37
N PRO A 19 14.24 3.92 17.70
CA PRO A 19 14.55 4.07 16.28
C PRO A 19 13.29 4.36 15.45
N ASP A 20 13.43 5.14 14.38
CA ASP A 20 12.31 5.46 13.49
C ASP A 20 11.55 4.22 13.04
N VAL A 21 12.27 3.15 12.71
CA VAL A 21 11.68 1.88 12.24
C VAL A 21 10.74 1.25 13.26
N ALA A 22 10.90 1.56 14.55
CA ALA A 22 10.09 1.01 15.64
C ALA A 22 8.90 1.89 16.03
N ARG A 23 8.69 3.03 15.40
CA ARG A 23 7.54 3.90 15.68
C ARG A 23 6.24 3.17 15.41
N THR A 24 5.29 3.29 16.33
CA THR A 24 3.99 2.61 16.26
C THR A 24 2.89 3.53 15.77
N LEU A 25 1.80 2.95 15.29
CA LEU A 25 0.60 3.71 14.93
C LEU A 25 0.01 4.39 16.16
N THR A 26 -0.55 5.58 15.95
CA THR A 26 -1.42 6.21 16.93
C THR A 26 -2.79 5.52 16.93
N SER A 27 -3.64 5.82 17.94
CA SER A 27 -5.03 5.34 17.94
C SER A 27 -5.76 5.71 16.66
N ARG A 28 -5.54 6.93 16.15
CA ARG A 28 -6.10 7.36 14.88
C ARG A 28 -5.58 6.57 13.70
N GLY A 29 -4.28 6.26 13.70
CA GLY A 29 -3.68 5.42 12.65
C GLY A 29 -4.33 4.04 12.61
N VAL A 30 -4.59 3.45 13.77
CA VAL A 30 -5.29 2.16 13.87
C VAL A 30 -6.71 2.26 13.32
N GLU A 31 -7.46 3.28 13.74
CA GLU A 31 -8.83 3.48 13.27
C GLU A 31 -8.89 3.69 11.77
N ASP A 32 -8.01 4.52 11.21
CA ASP A 32 -7.95 4.80 9.78
C ASP A 32 -7.65 3.52 8.98
N ALA A 33 -6.72 2.70 9.46
CA ALA A 33 -6.38 1.44 8.81
C ALA A 33 -7.56 0.44 8.82
N LEU A 34 -8.25 0.34 9.94
CA LEU A 34 -9.45 -0.52 10.03
C LEU A 34 -10.55 -0.05 9.07
N LYS A 35 -10.78 1.27 9.00
CA LYS A 35 -11.76 1.86 8.07
C LYS A 35 -11.36 1.61 6.62
N LEU A 36 -10.10 1.80 6.27
CA LEU A 36 -9.61 1.55 4.92
C LEU A 36 -9.83 0.09 4.54
N GLY A 37 -9.57 -0.83 5.45
CA GLY A 37 -9.85 -2.25 5.24
C GLY A 37 -11.31 -2.51 4.96
N LEU A 38 -12.23 -1.90 5.71
CA LEU A 38 -13.67 -2.03 5.48
C LEU A 38 -14.08 -1.45 4.13
N TRP A 39 -13.53 -0.30 3.75
CA TRP A 39 -13.80 0.34 2.45
C TRP A 39 -13.36 -0.51 1.27
N THR A 40 -12.30 -1.28 1.45
CA THR A 40 -11.70 -2.08 0.38
C THR A 40 -12.07 -3.56 0.44
N LYS A 41 -12.88 -3.95 1.41
CA LYS A 41 -13.22 -5.35 1.65
C LYS A 41 -13.82 -6.05 0.43
N THR A 42 -14.70 -5.37 -0.30
CA THR A 42 -15.32 -5.93 -1.51
C THR A 42 -14.38 -5.90 -2.73
N THR A 43 -13.32 -5.11 -2.67
CA THR A 43 -12.32 -5.00 -3.74
C THR A 43 -11.20 -6.02 -3.56
N ARG A 44 -10.85 -6.33 -2.32
CA ARG A 44 -9.79 -7.27 -1.98
C ARG A 44 -10.24 -8.71 -2.25
N ASN A 45 -9.40 -9.47 -2.93
CA ASN A 45 -9.60 -10.91 -3.09
C ASN A 45 -8.49 -11.64 -2.34
N ALA A 46 -8.85 -12.68 -1.59
CA ALA A 46 -7.88 -13.49 -0.87
C ALA A 46 -6.88 -14.11 -1.86
N GLY A 47 -5.62 -14.15 -1.47
CA GLY A 47 -4.56 -14.68 -2.31
C GLY A 47 -3.86 -13.66 -3.19
N GLU A 48 -4.40 -12.46 -3.34
CA GLU A 48 -3.68 -11.38 -4.01
C GLU A 48 -2.43 -10.99 -3.20
N PRO A 49 -1.30 -10.69 -3.86
CA PRO A 49 -0.11 -10.23 -3.15
C PRO A 49 -0.42 -9.04 -2.22
N LEU A 50 0.14 -9.09 -1.02
CA LEU A 50 0.11 -7.98 -0.07
C LEU A 50 1.53 -7.85 0.48
N TRP A 51 2.30 -6.92 -0.09
CA TRP A 51 3.70 -6.73 0.25
C TRP A 51 3.87 -5.48 1.08
N VAL A 52 4.60 -5.59 2.17
CA VAL A 52 4.61 -4.60 3.24
C VAL A 52 6.03 -4.34 3.72
N SER A 53 6.37 -3.08 3.98
CA SER A 53 7.60 -2.73 4.67
C SER A 53 7.63 -3.34 6.07
N PRO A 54 8.79 -3.83 6.55
CA PRO A 54 8.89 -4.44 7.88
C PRO A 54 8.88 -3.44 9.04
N ALA A 55 8.85 -2.13 8.78
CA ALA A 55 8.72 -1.15 9.84
C ALA A 55 7.44 -1.40 10.66
N THR A 56 7.49 -1.11 11.96
CA THR A 56 6.35 -1.37 12.84
C THR A 56 5.06 -0.73 12.33
N ARG A 57 5.11 0.55 11.91
CA ARG A 57 3.91 1.27 11.47
C ARG A 57 3.28 0.72 10.19
N THR A 58 4.09 0.26 9.25
CA THR A 58 3.57 -0.38 8.01
C THR A 58 3.03 -1.77 8.30
N HIS A 59 3.72 -2.54 9.11
CA HIS A 59 3.27 -3.87 9.52
C HIS A 59 1.93 -3.78 10.26
N GLN A 60 1.82 -2.85 11.24
CA GLN A 60 0.57 -2.64 11.97
C GLN A 60 -0.58 -2.21 11.04
N THR A 61 -0.31 -1.33 10.08
CA THR A 61 -1.32 -0.91 9.10
C THR A 61 -1.83 -2.13 8.33
N ALA A 62 -0.94 -2.94 7.79
CA ALA A 62 -1.31 -4.14 7.03
C ALA A 62 -2.08 -5.15 7.87
N LYS A 63 -1.71 -5.35 9.14
CA LYS A 63 -2.43 -6.23 10.05
C LYS A 63 -3.88 -5.78 10.25
N LYS A 64 -4.09 -4.46 10.37
CA LYS A 64 -5.44 -3.90 10.52
C LYS A 64 -6.26 -4.04 9.23
N LEU A 65 -5.63 -3.92 8.08
CA LEU A 65 -6.30 -4.22 6.81
C LEU A 65 -6.77 -5.68 6.79
N CYS A 66 -5.87 -6.61 7.10
CA CYS A 66 -6.21 -8.03 7.15
C CYS A 66 -7.36 -8.32 8.13
N GLU A 67 -7.34 -7.68 9.30
CA GLU A 67 -8.41 -7.82 10.30
C GLU A 67 -9.76 -7.43 9.71
N SER A 68 -9.84 -6.27 9.04
CA SER A 68 -11.08 -5.80 8.41
C SER A 68 -11.50 -6.64 7.22
N TRP A 69 -10.55 -7.21 6.48
CA TRP A 69 -10.85 -8.11 5.35
C TRP A 69 -11.28 -9.50 5.80
N GLY A 70 -11.05 -9.86 7.06
CA GLY A 70 -11.29 -11.21 7.55
C GLY A 70 -10.20 -12.19 7.14
N GLU A 71 -8.98 -11.70 6.89
CA GLU A 71 -7.84 -12.51 6.50
C GLU A 71 -6.84 -12.68 7.64
N SER A 72 -6.11 -13.79 7.62
CA SER A 72 -5.00 -14.01 8.54
C SER A 72 -3.82 -13.10 8.20
N GLU A 73 -3.00 -12.76 9.20
CA GLU A 73 -1.72 -12.08 9.00
C GLU A 73 -0.76 -12.86 8.09
N ASP A 74 -0.97 -14.15 7.94
CA ASP A 74 -0.16 -14.98 7.03
C ASP A 74 -0.31 -14.54 5.57
N ALA A 75 -1.36 -13.77 5.26
CA ALA A 75 -1.57 -13.23 3.91
C ALA A 75 -0.56 -12.16 3.53
N LEU A 76 0.07 -11.49 4.50
CA LEU A 76 1.02 -10.41 4.20
C LEU A 76 2.46 -10.93 4.07
N HIS A 77 3.17 -10.36 3.11
CA HIS A 77 4.59 -10.62 2.90
C HIS A 77 5.40 -9.40 3.34
N LEU A 78 6.24 -9.58 4.35
CA LEU A 78 7.16 -8.52 4.77
C LEU A 78 8.37 -8.54 3.84
N GLN A 79 8.51 -7.46 3.05
CA GLN A 79 9.66 -7.31 2.15
C GLN A 79 10.82 -6.72 2.95
N PRO A 80 11.91 -7.48 3.21
CA PRO A 80 12.97 -7.05 4.13
C PRO A 80 13.59 -5.69 3.79
N ASP A 81 13.71 -5.35 2.51
CA ASP A 81 14.38 -4.14 2.05
C ASP A 81 13.42 -2.96 1.78
N ALA A 82 12.16 -3.11 2.14
CA ALA A 82 11.14 -2.10 1.80
C ALA A 82 11.06 -0.93 2.77
N TYR A 83 11.82 -0.94 3.87
CA TYR A 83 11.86 0.20 4.78
C TYR A 83 12.43 1.42 4.04
N LEU A 84 11.60 2.46 3.92
CA LEU A 84 11.91 3.70 3.18
C LEU A 84 12.38 3.46 1.73
N ALA A 85 11.87 2.40 1.10
CA ALA A 85 12.26 2.01 -0.25
C ALA A 85 11.82 3.04 -1.30
N SER A 86 12.62 3.12 -2.37
CA SER A 86 12.33 3.98 -3.51
C SER A 86 11.24 3.37 -4.41
N ASP A 87 10.72 4.20 -5.30
CA ASP A 87 9.79 3.76 -6.35
C ASP A 87 10.41 2.67 -7.23
N ARG A 88 11.69 2.80 -7.60
CA ARG A 88 12.39 1.81 -8.42
C ARG A 88 12.51 0.46 -7.74
N ALA A 89 12.77 0.45 -6.44
CA ALA A 89 12.82 -0.79 -5.68
C ALA A 89 11.46 -1.49 -5.70
N TRP A 90 10.39 -0.76 -5.47
CA TRP A 90 9.03 -1.30 -5.55
C TRP A 90 8.72 -1.88 -6.93
N LEU A 91 9.09 -1.18 -8.02
CA LEU A 91 8.89 -1.69 -9.38
C LEU A 91 9.56 -3.05 -9.57
N THR A 92 10.78 -3.18 -9.09
CA THR A 92 11.53 -4.45 -9.20
C THR A 92 10.79 -5.59 -8.51
N TRP A 93 10.30 -5.37 -7.30
CA TRP A 93 9.58 -6.42 -6.55
C TRP A 93 8.23 -6.75 -7.16
N ILE A 94 7.46 -5.74 -7.52
CA ILE A 94 6.13 -5.93 -8.12
C ILE A 94 6.25 -6.68 -9.45
N GLY A 95 7.31 -6.43 -10.22
CA GLY A 95 7.57 -7.11 -11.48
C GLY A 95 7.75 -8.62 -11.33
N GLN A 96 7.98 -9.11 -10.12
CA GLN A 96 8.15 -10.54 -9.83
C GLN A 96 6.85 -11.23 -9.41
N TRP A 97 5.75 -10.49 -9.28
CA TRP A 97 4.49 -11.08 -8.84
C TRP A 97 3.95 -12.09 -9.85
N PRO A 98 3.22 -13.11 -9.38
CA PRO A 98 2.67 -14.14 -10.26
C PRO A 98 1.61 -13.54 -11.18
N ASN A 99 1.63 -13.95 -12.45
CA ASN A 99 0.70 -13.42 -13.45
C ASN A 99 -0.75 -13.84 -13.21
N GLU A 100 -0.97 -14.89 -12.42
CA GLU A 100 -2.31 -15.31 -11.99
C GLU A 100 -2.98 -14.25 -11.11
N ALA A 101 -2.21 -13.43 -10.41
CA ALA A 101 -2.74 -12.35 -9.60
C ALA A 101 -3.18 -11.20 -10.52
N ALA A 102 -4.49 -10.93 -10.55
CA ALA A 102 -5.05 -9.81 -11.31
C ALA A 102 -4.79 -8.48 -10.61
N SER A 103 -4.66 -8.49 -9.30
CA SER A 103 -4.42 -7.31 -8.47
C SER A 103 -3.38 -7.60 -7.42
N GLY A 104 -2.75 -6.54 -6.89
CA GLY A 104 -1.82 -6.66 -5.78
C GLY A 104 -1.80 -5.38 -4.96
N TRP A 105 -1.31 -5.50 -3.73
CA TRP A 105 -1.38 -4.46 -2.71
C TRP A 105 -0.01 -4.24 -2.08
N ILE A 106 0.34 -2.98 -1.86
CA ILE A 106 1.57 -2.64 -1.13
C ILE A 106 1.27 -1.64 -0.02
N VAL A 107 2.01 -1.74 1.08
CA VAL A 107 1.98 -0.76 2.17
C VAL A 107 3.41 -0.31 2.43
N GLY A 108 3.66 0.97 2.25
CA GLY A 108 5.00 1.52 2.35
C GLY A 108 5.05 2.94 2.89
N HIS A 109 6.11 3.64 2.53
CA HIS A 109 6.46 4.95 3.06
C HIS A 109 6.58 5.99 1.95
N ASN A 110 6.26 7.24 2.26
CA ASN A 110 6.65 8.37 1.41
C ASN A 110 8.14 8.67 1.61
N PRO A 111 8.83 9.19 0.57
CA PRO A 111 8.25 9.54 -0.73
C PRO A 111 8.06 8.36 -1.68
N GLY A 112 8.62 7.18 -1.38
CA GLY A 112 8.70 6.06 -2.31
C GLY A 112 7.35 5.65 -2.90
N VAL A 113 6.31 5.50 -2.09
CA VAL A 113 5.00 5.07 -2.60
C VAL A 113 4.30 6.13 -3.43
N SER A 114 4.43 7.42 -3.06
CA SER A 114 3.88 8.52 -3.87
C SER A 114 4.63 8.66 -5.19
N ASP A 115 5.96 8.55 -5.15
CA ASP A 115 6.79 8.56 -6.36
C ASP A 115 6.43 7.41 -7.30
N LEU A 116 6.11 6.25 -6.76
CA LEU A 116 5.68 5.09 -7.55
C LEU A 116 4.39 5.40 -8.31
N VAL A 117 3.41 5.99 -7.65
CA VAL A 117 2.14 6.37 -8.31
C VAL A 117 2.41 7.37 -9.43
N GLU A 118 3.20 8.40 -9.17
CA GLU A 118 3.55 9.39 -10.20
C GLU A 118 4.28 8.76 -11.38
N ARG A 119 5.25 7.89 -11.11
CA ARG A 119 5.98 7.18 -12.16
C ARG A 119 5.07 6.36 -13.06
N LEU A 120 4.10 5.68 -12.47
CA LEU A 120 3.21 4.80 -13.22
C LEU A 120 2.11 5.54 -13.98
N THR A 121 1.71 6.72 -13.52
CA THR A 121 0.52 7.42 -14.04
C THR A 121 0.81 8.78 -14.67
N ASP A 122 2.04 9.30 -14.54
CA ASP A 122 2.42 10.66 -14.90
C ASP A 122 1.61 11.75 -14.18
N GLN A 123 0.98 11.39 -13.06
CA GLN A 123 0.25 12.33 -12.23
C GLN A 123 0.92 12.50 -10.87
N PRO A 124 1.31 13.71 -10.49
CA PRO A 124 1.89 13.96 -9.18
C PRO A 124 0.84 13.70 -8.09
N VAL A 125 1.21 12.84 -7.15
CA VAL A 125 0.36 12.44 -6.04
C VAL A 125 1.21 12.43 -4.78
N TRP A 126 0.67 13.01 -3.69
CA TRP A 126 1.26 12.85 -2.37
C TRP A 126 0.23 12.17 -1.48
N LEU A 127 0.45 10.90 -1.16
CA LEU A 127 -0.46 10.15 -0.32
C LEU A 127 -0.37 10.63 1.13
N PRO A 128 -1.49 11.00 1.76
CA PRO A 128 -1.50 11.23 3.21
C PRO A 128 -1.33 9.89 3.93
N THR A 129 -1.11 9.94 5.24
CA THR A 129 -1.10 8.71 6.05
C THR A 129 -2.41 7.94 5.85
N CYS A 130 -2.31 6.64 5.67
CA CYS A 130 -3.44 5.75 5.36
C CYS A 130 -4.16 6.07 4.05
N GLY A 131 -3.53 6.86 3.16
CA GLY A 131 -4.04 7.10 1.82
C GLY A 131 -3.78 5.91 0.92
N LEU A 132 -4.71 5.65 0.01
CA LEU A 132 -4.63 4.59 -0.99
C LEU A 132 -4.78 5.19 -2.38
N ALA A 133 -3.90 4.78 -3.30
CA ALA A 133 -4.05 5.04 -4.73
C ALA A 133 -4.36 3.73 -5.45
N GLU A 134 -5.41 3.73 -6.26
CA GLU A 134 -5.72 2.62 -7.16
C GLU A 134 -5.19 2.94 -8.55
N VAL A 135 -4.27 2.11 -9.04
CA VAL A 135 -3.65 2.26 -10.35
C VAL A 135 -4.07 1.12 -11.26
N GLU A 136 -4.66 1.46 -12.40
CA GLU A 136 -4.99 0.51 -13.45
C GLU A 136 -3.81 0.39 -14.39
N LEU A 137 -3.35 -0.84 -14.62
CA LEU A 137 -2.15 -1.13 -15.42
C LEU A 137 -2.56 -1.89 -16.68
N HIS A 138 -2.21 -1.33 -17.84
CA HIS A 138 -2.64 -1.84 -19.13
C HIS A 138 -1.64 -2.84 -19.72
N PHE A 139 -1.44 -3.94 -19.00
CA PHE A 139 -0.61 -5.07 -19.42
C PHE A 139 -1.12 -6.36 -18.79
N GLU A 140 -0.63 -7.49 -19.28
CA GLU A 140 -1.07 -8.81 -18.82
C GLU A 140 -0.07 -9.49 -17.88
N SER A 141 1.19 -9.03 -17.88
CA SER A 141 2.25 -9.58 -17.04
C SER A 141 2.83 -8.51 -16.13
N TRP A 142 2.98 -8.84 -14.84
CA TRP A 142 3.61 -7.92 -13.88
C TRP A 142 5.03 -7.54 -14.29
N ALA A 143 5.72 -8.42 -15.03
CA ALA A 143 7.07 -8.12 -15.52
C ALA A 143 7.12 -6.92 -16.47
N GLU A 144 5.99 -6.49 -17.00
CA GLU A 144 5.89 -5.33 -17.90
C GLU A 144 5.71 -4.00 -17.15
N ILE A 145 5.74 -4.01 -15.80
CA ILE A 145 5.53 -2.78 -15.03
C ILE A 145 6.70 -1.81 -15.21
N PHE A 146 6.43 -0.64 -15.75
CA PHE A 146 7.41 0.42 -15.95
C PHE A 146 6.70 1.78 -16.05
N ALA A 147 7.49 2.86 -16.16
CA ALA A 147 6.96 4.23 -16.15
C ALA A 147 5.90 4.47 -17.23
N GLY A 148 4.82 5.16 -16.87
CA GLY A 148 3.79 5.59 -17.82
C GLY A 148 2.85 4.49 -18.29
N THR A 149 2.83 3.35 -17.62
CA THR A 149 1.97 2.21 -18.04
C THR A 149 0.61 2.21 -17.37
N GLY A 150 0.36 3.09 -16.41
CA GLY A 150 -0.81 3.07 -15.57
C GLY A 150 -1.71 4.27 -15.71
N ARG A 151 -2.93 4.11 -15.20
CA ARG A 151 -3.91 5.18 -15.08
C ARG A 151 -4.37 5.24 -13.62
N LEU A 152 -4.37 6.44 -13.04
CA LEU A 152 -4.88 6.64 -11.68
C LEU A 152 -6.41 6.55 -11.72
N ARG A 153 -6.95 5.51 -11.09
CA ARG A 153 -8.39 5.27 -11.04
C ARG A 153 -9.05 5.98 -9.87
N GLY A 154 -8.36 6.15 -8.78
CA GLY A 154 -8.92 6.81 -7.62
C GLY A 154 -7.94 6.96 -6.48
N LEU A 155 -8.31 7.85 -5.57
CA LEU A 155 -7.61 8.10 -4.32
C LEU A 155 -8.62 7.97 -3.18
N ILE A 156 -8.28 7.16 -2.19
CA ILE A 156 -9.07 7.04 -0.96
C ILE A 156 -8.20 7.56 0.17
N THR A 157 -8.72 8.48 0.95
CA THR A 157 -8.01 9.07 2.10
C THR A 157 -8.90 8.98 3.33
N PRO A 158 -8.33 9.08 4.55
CA PRO A 158 -9.16 9.14 5.76
C PRO A 158 -10.21 10.24 5.69
N LYS A 159 -9.85 11.38 5.09
CA LYS A 159 -10.78 12.51 4.90
C LYS A 159 -11.94 12.15 3.98
N SER A 160 -11.68 11.48 2.87
CA SER A 160 -12.74 11.06 1.94
C SER A 160 -13.66 10.00 2.54
N MET A 161 -13.14 9.14 3.40
CA MET A 161 -13.93 8.11 4.08
C MET A 161 -14.93 8.71 5.10
N LEU A 162 -14.65 9.91 5.62
CA LEU A 162 -15.54 10.59 6.55
C LEU A 162 -16.79 11.17 5.85
N LEU A 163 -16.74 11.35 4.53
CA LEU A 163 -17.80 11.98 3.75
C LEU A 163 -18.85 10.97 3.25
N SER A 164 -18.64 9.72 3.52
CA SER A 164 -19.57 8.64 3.13
C SER A 164 -20.34 8.09 4.35
#